data_936d7b19c39b2bcdb0675eebdbe09d1e
#
_entry.id   936d7b19c39b2bcdb0675eebdbe09d1e
#
_cell.length_a   1.000
_cell.length_b   1.000
_cell.length_c   1.000
_cell.angle_alpha   90.00
_cell.angle_beta   90.00
_cell.angle_gamma   90.00
#
_symmetry.space_group_name_H-M   'P 1'
#
loop_
_entity.id
_entity.type
_entity.pdbx_description
1 polymer ?
#
loop_
_entity_poly.entity_id
_entity_poly.type
_entity_poly.pdbx_seq_one_letter_code
_entity_poly.pdbx_strand_id
1 'polypeptide(L)'
;GVTCVQLREKHASDEEIISEGKKLNEICRKHHVPLIVNDRPDLAKKIGAAGVHVGLSDMGIEKARELLGEDFIIGGSAHNVKEALQAQKAGADYIGCGAVFGSQTKSDVTTLAKEELCAICEAVEIPVVAIGGITAENIKELTGTGIDGVAVVSGLFAAKDKPEMVRRFLKAFEMKKVLTIAGSDCSGGAGIQADLKTMAANGVYGMSAVMALTAQNTTGVQGIMEVTPEFAGQQIDSIFTDIRPDAVKIGMLSSGEIIHVVAEKLKEYQAEHIVLDPVMVSTSGHRLIQKDAEQSLKKELFPLAELITPNIPEAELLTGMTIQSKT
;
A
#
# COMPACT_ATOMS: atom_id res chain seq x y z
N GLY A 1 10.24 -10.99 5.70
CA GLY A 1 11.42 -11.35 4.92
C GLY A 1 11.12 -11.62 3.47
N VAL A 2 11.95 -12.41 2.81
CA VAL A 2 11.68 -12.90 1.45
C VAL A 2 10.45 -13.81 1.47
N THR A 3 9.52 -13.62 0.52
CA THR A 3 8.26 -14.36 0.47
C THR A 3 8.28 -15.54 -0.52
N CYS A 4 9.24 -15.54 -1.46
CA CYS A 4 9.45 -16.60 -2.43
C CYS A 4 10.93 -16.62 -2.86
N VAL A 5 11.48 -17.80 -3.13
CA VAL A 5 12.85 -17.97 -3.66
C VAL A 5 12.78 -18.68 -5.00
N GLN A 6 13.49 -18.16 -6.01
CA GLN A 6 13.63 -18.83 -7.31
C GLN A 6 15.07 -19.30 -7.51
N LEU A 7 15.24 -20.61 -7.76
CA LEU A 7 16.50 -21.22 -8.17
C LEU A 7 16.62 -21.15 -9.69
N ARG A 8 17.65 -20.48 -10.20
CA ARG A 8 17.91 -20.35 -11.63
C ARG A 8 19.39 -20.59 -11.91
N GLU A 9 19.70 -21.78 -12.40
CA GLU A 9 21.01 -22.21 -12.85
C GLU A 9 20.96 -22.57 -14.33
N LYS A 10 21.70 -21.84 -15.17
CA LYS A 10 21.69 -22.06 -16.64
C LYS A 10 22.78 -22.99 -17.14
N HIS A 11 23.84 -23.17 -16.37
CA HIS A 11 25.06 -23.82 -16.81
C HIS A 11 25.49 -25.02 -15.95
N ALA A 12 24.77 -25.29 -14.85
CA ALA A 12 25.02 -26.41 -13.97
C ALA A 12 24.40 -27.70 -14.54
N SER A 13 24.97 -28.85 -14.21
CA SER A 13 24.40 -30.17 -14.52
C SER A 13 23.11 -30.43 -13.73
N ASP A 14 22.30 -31.37 -14.19
CA ASP A 14 21.08 -31.77 -13.49
C ASP A 14 21.35 -32.25 -12.05
N GLU A 15 22.44 -33.00 -11.85
CA GLU A 15 22.87 -33.49 -10.55
C GLU A 15 23.20 -32.34 -9.59
N GLU A 16 23.94 -31.33 -10.09
CA GLU A 16 24.28 -30.12 -9.30
C GLU A 16 23.01 -29.34 -8.92
N ILE A 17 22.12 -29.08 -9.89
CA ILE A 17 20.86 -28.39 -9.65
C ILE A 17 20.00 -29.12 -8.61
N ILE A 18 19.91 -30.45 -8.68
CA ILE A 18 19.16 -31.27 -7.73
C ILE A 18 19.82 -31.20 -6.34
N SER A 19 21.15 -31.32 -6.26
CA SER A 19 21.87 -31.29 -4.99
C SER A 19 21.72 -29.96 -4.28
N GLU A 20 21.95 -28.86 -4.99
CA GLU A 20 21.80 -27.50 -4.45
C GLU A 20 20.34 -27.17 -4.16
N GLY A 21 19.43 -27.51 -5.06
CA GLY A 21 18.01 -27.29 -4.91
C GLY A 21 17.41 -27.99 -3.68
N LYS A 22 17.84 -29.22 -3.36
CA LYS A 22 17.41 -29.92 -2.14
C LYS A 22 17.85 -29.18 -0.87
N LYS A 23 19.13 -28.76 -0.81
CA LYS A 23 19.65 -27.99 0.33
C LYS A 23 18.91 -26.65 0.51
N LEU A 24 18.68 -25.95 -0.61
CA LEU A 24 17.96 -24.68 -0.60
C LEU A 24 16.50 -24.89 -0.19
N ASN A 25 15.85 -25.96 -0.67
CA ASN A 25 14.47 -26.28 -0.30
C ASN A 25 14.31 -26.60 1.20
N GLU A 26 15.28 -27.26 1.81
CA GLU A 26 15.29 -27.50 3.26
C GLU A 26 15.33 -26.17 4.05
N ILE A 27 16.14 -25.21 3.60
CA ILE A 27 16.20 -23.88 4.21
C ILE A 27 14.87 -23.16 4.01
N CYS A 28 14.34 -23.16 2.78
CA CYS A 28 13.06 -22.52 2.43
C CYS A 28 11.91 -23.07 3.29
N ARG A 29 11.83 -24.39 3.46
CA ARG A 29 10.81 -25.05 4.29
C ARG A 29 10.89 -24.64 5.77
N LYS A 30 12.10 -24.52 6.33
CA LYS A 30 12.28 -24.06 7.72
C LYS A 30 11.75 -22.66 7.96
N HIS A 31 11.71 -21.84 6.91
CA HIS A 31 11.23 -20.47 6.96
C HIS A 31 9.83 -20.28 6.34
N HIS A 32 9.16 -21.37 5.98
CA HIS A 32 7.84 -21.35 5.32
C HIS A 32 7.82 -20.52 4.02
N VAL A 33 8.91 -20.58 3.25
CA VAL A 33 9.07 -19.86 1.99
C VAL A 33 9.04 -20.85 0.84
N PRO A 34 8.19 -20.71 -0.20
CA PRO A 34 8.18 -21.59 -1.34
C PRO A 34 9.45 -21.45 -2.18
N LEU A 35 9.99 -22.59 -2.63
CA LEU A 35 11.05 -22.66 -3.63
C LEU A 35 10.45 -22.90 -5.02
N ILE A 36 10.77 -22.06 -5.97
CA ILE A 36 10.42 -22.16 -7.39
C ILE A 36 11.68 -22.52 -8.18
N VAL A 37 11.60 -23.47 -9.10
CA VAL A 37 12.70 -23.83 -10.02
C VAL A 37 12.46 -23.18 -11.37
N ASN A 38 13.48 -22.58 -11.98
CA ASN A 38 13.36 -21.93 -13.27
C ASN A 38 13.50 -22.93 -14.42
N ASP A 39 12.58 -22.93 -15.40
CA ASP A 39 12.58 -23.64 -16.68
C ASP A 39 12.59 -25.19 -16.63
N ARG A 40 12.70 -25.80 -15.46
CA ARG A 40 12.92 -27.24 -15.29
C ARG A 40 11.86 -27.92 -14.40
N PRO A 41 10.63 -28.15 -14.89
CA PRO A 41 9.57 -28.81 -14.13
C PRO A 41 9.94 -30.24 -13.68
N ASP A 42 10.71 -30.95 -14.49
CA ASP A 42 11.23 -32.30 -14.17
C ASP A 42 12.14 -32.27 -12.92
N LEU A 43 12.99 -31.24 -12.78
CA LEU A 43 13.86 -31.08 -11.63
C LEU A 43 13.12 -30.51 -10.42
N ALA A 44 12.12 -29.66 -10.61
CA ALA A 44 11.28 -29.14 -9.52
C ALA A 44 10.66 -30.29 -8.71
N LYS A 45 10.16 -31.32 -9.41
CA LYS A 45 9.59 -32.52 -8.78
C LYS A 45 10.66 -33.33 -8.01
N LYS A 46 11.85 -33.53 -8.60
CA LYS A 46 12.96 -34.27 -7.97
C LYS A 46 13.55 -33.55 -6.74
N ILE A 47 13.53 -32.24 -6.73
CA ILE A 47 13.95 -31.38 -5.63
C ILE A 47 12.90 -31.36 -4.51
N GLY A 48 11.63 -31.58 -4.85
CA GLY A 48 10.48 -31.39 -3.97
C GLY A 48 10.19 -29.89 -3.76
N ALA A 49 10.46 -29.06 -4.77
CA ALA A 49 10.16 -27.64 -4.77
C ALA A 49 8.65 -27.39 -4.77
N ALA A 50 8.25 -26.16 -4.44
CA ALA A 50 6.84 -25.76 -4.42
C ALA A 50 6.29 -25.49 -5.83
N GLY A 51 7.18 -25.20 -6.80
CA GLY A 51 6.72 -24.89 -8.15
C GLY A 51 7.84 -24.65 -9.16
N VAL A 52 7.42 -24.19 -10.34
CA VAL A 52 8.29 -23.88 -11.48
C VAL A 52 7.92 -22.52 -12.08
N HIS A 53 8.89 -21.82 -12.63
CA HIS A 53 8.66 -20.66 -13.49
C HIS A 53 9.17 -20.98 -14.90
N VAL A 54 8.33 -20.83 -15.91
CA VAL A 54 8.66 -21.15 -17.31
C VAL A 54 8.65 -19.87 -18.17
N GLY A 55 9.63 -19.77 -19.05
CA GLY A 55 9.71 -18.70 -20.05
C GLY A 55 8.82 -18.97 -21.26
N LEU A 56 8.67 -17.96 -22.12
CA LEU A 56 7.85 -18.07 -23.34
C LEU A 56 8.41 -19.08 -24.36
N SER A 57 9.73 -19.30 -24.37
CA SER A 57 10.42 -20.20 -25.29
C SER A 57 10.61 -21.62 -24.74
N ASP A 58 10.25 -21.83 -23.49
CA ASP A 58 10.50 -23.08 -22.77
C ASP A 58 9.29 -24.03 -22.87
N MET A 59 9.26 -25.04 -22.02
CA MET A 59 8.10 -25.92 -21.92
C MET A 59 6.87 -25.08 -21.56
N GLY A 60 5.82 -25.13 -22.39
CA GLY A 60 4.61 -24.35 -22.16
C GLY A 60 3.97 -24.60 -20.78
N ILE A 61 3.27 -23.61 -20.25
CA ILE A 61 2.60 -23.67 -18.94
C ILE A 61 1.67 -24.88 -18.85
N GLU A 62 0.89 -25.16 -19.90
CA GLU A 62 0.00 -26.34 -19.96
C GLU A 62 0.75 -27.64 -19.73
N LYS A 63 1.89 -27.83 -20.40
CA LYS A 63 2.71 -29.04 -20.24
C LYS A 63 3.35 -29.15 -18.85
N ALA A 64 3.75 -28.00 -18.29
CA ALA A 64 4.26 -27.96 -16.91
C ALA A 64 3.15 -28.37 -15.92
N ARG A 65 1.91 -27.92 -16.13
CA ARG A 65 0.74 -28.30 -15.33
C ARG A 65 0.42 -29.79 -15.46
N GLU A 66 0.43 -30.33 -16.67
CA GLU A 66 0.24 -31.75 -16.91
C GLU A 66 1.30 -32.64 -16.19
N LEU A 67 2.56 -32.19 -16.17
CA LEU A 67 3.66 -32.93 -15.55
C LEU A 67 3.63 -32.87 -14.02
N LEU A 68 3.29 -31.69 -13.45
CA LEU A 68 3.42 -31.40 -12.03
C LEU A 68 2.11 -31.59 -11.26
N GLY A 69 0.95 -31.40 -11.89
CA GLY A 69 -0.36 -31.44 -11.26
C GLY A 69 -0.78 -30.09 -10.64
N GLU A 70 -1.95 -30.08 -9.99
CA GLU A 70 -2.59 -28.87 -9.48
C GLU A 70 -1.94 -28.31 -8.21
N ASP A 71 -1.22 -29.12 -7.45
CA ASP A 71 -0.60 -28.70 -6.18
C ASP A 71 0.68 -27.86 -6.36
N PHE A 72 1.22 -27.80 -7.59
CA PHE A 72 2.43 -27.04 -7.88
C PHE A 72 2.13 -25.63 -8.36
N ILE A 73 2.89 -24.67 -7.85
CA ILE A 73 2.84 -23.28 -8.32
C ILE A 73 3.53 -23.18 -9.69
N ILE A 74 2.81 -22.69 -10.70
CA ILE A 74 3.37 -22.48 -12.04
C ILE A 74 3.36 -21.00 -12.38
N GLY A 75 4.55 -20.41 -12.49
CA GLY A 75 4.73 -19.06 -13.00
C GLY A 75 5.02 -19.05 -14.50
N GLY A 76 4.56 -18.02 -15.20
CA GLY A 76 4.85 -17.76 -16.59
C GLY A 76 5.47 -16.39 -16.81
N SER A 77 6.31 -16.21 -17.84
CA SER A 77 6.78 -14.88 -18.25
C SER A 77 5.78 -14.23 -19.20
N ALA A 78 5.63 -12.89 -19.13
CA ALA A 78 4.85 -12.11 -20.08
C ALA A 78 5.48 -10.72 -20.30
N HIS A 79 5.38 -10.21 -21.54
CA HIS A 79 5.93 -8.91 -21.94
C HIS A 79 4.88 -7.95 -22.50
N ASN A 80 3.64 -8.40 -22.63
CA ASN A 80 2.49 -7.64 -23.09
C ASN A 80 1.18 -8.29 -22.61
N VAL A 81 0.07 -7.56 -22.74
CA VAL A 81 -1.27 -8.02 -22.31
C VAL A 81 -1.66 -9.34 -22.96
N LYS A 82 -1.37 -9.53 -24.24
CA LYS A 82 -1.72 -10.78 -24.96
C LYS A 82 -1.03 -11.99 -24.37
N GLU A 83 0.26 -11.89 -24.08
CA GLU A 83 1.05 -12.97 -23.46
C GLU A 83 0.57 -13.25 -22.03
N ALA A 84 0.25 -12.21 -21.27
CA ALA A 84 -0.28 -12.32 -19.91
C ALA A 84 -1.62 -13.10 -19.87
N LEU A 85 -2.56 -12.72 -20.74
CA LEU A 85 -3.85 -13.43 -20.89
C LEU A 85 -3.67 -14.87 -21.36
N GLN A 86 -2.71 -15.13 -22.25
CA GLN A 86 -2.40 -16.49 -22.68
C GLN A 86 -1.82 -17.33 -21.55
N ALA A 87 -0.90 -16.76 -20.75
CA ALA A 87 -0.33 -17.45 -19.59
C ALA A 87 -1.40 -17.79 -18.55
N GLN A 88 -2.29 -16.84 -18.23
CA GLN A 88 -3.41 -17.08 -17.32
C GLN A 88 -4.33 -18.18 -17.85
N LYS A 89 -4.71 -18.14 -19.13
CA LYS A 89 -5.55 -19.15 -19.76
C LYS A 89 -4.91 -20.55 -19.78
N ALA A 90 -3.59 -20.59 -19.91
CA ALA A 90 -2.81 -21.83 -19.88
C ALA A 90 -2.65 -22.42 -18.46
N GLY A 91 -3.15 -21.77 -17.42
CA GLY A 91 -3.13 -22.23 -16.04
C GLY A 91 -1.93 -21.79 -15.23
N ALA A 92 -1.35 -20.61 -15.53
CA ALA A 92 -0.36 -19.99 -14.66
C ALA A 92 -1.01 -19.49 -13.37
N ASP A 93 -0.32 -19.68 -12.23
CA ASP A 93 -0.73 -19.16 -10.93
C ASP A 93 -0.22 -17.72 -10.68
N TYR A 94 0.80 -17.30 -11.39
CA TYR A 94 1.30 -15.92 -11.42
C TYR A 94 2.08 -15.66 -12.72
N ILE A 95 2.31 -14.41 -13.02
CA ILE A 95 3.16 -14.00 -14.15
C ILE A 95 4.31 -13.09 -13.70
N GLY A 96 5.47 -13.30 -14.33
CA GLY A 96 6.63 -12.44 -14.21
C GLY A 96 6.75 -11.50 -15.41
N CYS A 97 6.71 -10.19 -15.17
CA CYS A 97 6.73 -9.15 -16.21
C CYS A 97 8.02 -8.33 -16.16
N GLY A 98 8.72 -8.22 -17.25
CA GLY A 98 9.96 -7.44 -17.33
C GLY A 98 10.73 -7.56 -18.66
N ALA A 99 11.89 -6.85 -18.77
CA ALA A 99 12.53 -6.06 -17.72
C ALA A 99 11.83 -4.71 -17.55
N VAL A 100 11.47 -4.33 -16.29
CA VAL A 100 10.82 -3.03 -16.02
C VAL A 100 11.81 -1.88 -15.99
N PHE A 101 13.06 -2.15 -15.64
CA PHE A 101 14.19 -1.22 -15.74
C PHE A 101 15.33 -1.90 -16.51
N GLY A 102 16.17 -1.13 -17.19
CA GLY A 102 17.32 -1.66 -17.95
C GLY A 102 18.18 -2.57 -17.08
N SER A 103 18.39 -3.81 -17.50
CA SER A 103 19.14 -4.80 -16.73
C SER A 103 20.61 -4.85 -17.18
N GLN A 104 21.55 -4.72 -16.25
CA GLN A 104 22.98 -4.96 -16.52
C GLN A 104 23.31 -6.44 -16.74
N THR A 105 22.38 -7.35 -16.46
CA THR A 105 22.57 -8.80 -16.54
C THR A 105 22.09 -9.43 -17.85
N LYS A 106 21.40 -8.67 -18.72
CA LYS A 106 20.99 -9.10 -20.07
C LYS A 106 21.09 -7.95 -21.04
N SER A 107 21.95 -8.05 -22.06
CA SER A 107 22.19 -7.04 -23.09
C SER A 107 21.08 -6.86 -24.13
N ASP A 108 20.13 -7.78 -24.22
CA ASP A 108 19.14 -7.88 -25.31
C ASP A 108 17.69 -7.76 -24.85
N VAL A 109 17.40 -7.14 -23.70
CA VAL A 109 16.03 -7.05 -23.18
C VAL A 109 15.43 -5.68 -23.43
N THR A 110 14.39 -5.62 -24.23
CA THR A 110 13.54 -4.43 -24.39
C THR A 110 12.90 -4.11 -23.03
N THR A 111 13.02 -2.88 -22.58
CA THR A 111 12.40 -2.43 -21.31
C THR A 111 10.90 -2.41 -21.50
N LEU A 112 10.17 -3.02 -20.57
CA LEU A 112 8.72 -2.97 -20.50
C LEU A 112 8.29 -1.58 -20.00
N ALA A 113 7.49 -0.87 -20.81
CA ALA A 113 6.95 0.43 -20.43
C ALA A 113 6.02 0.33 -19.21
N LYS A 114 5.97 1.37 -18.39
CA LYS A 114 5.11 1.40 -17.20
C LYS A 114 3.64 1.29 -17.56
N GLU A 115 3.23 1.91 -18.64
CA GLU A 115 1.86 1.86 -19.17
C GLU A 115 1.45 0.45 -19.59
N GLU A 116 2.34 -0.30 -20.21
CA GLU A 116 2.11 -1.70 -20.57
C GLU A 116 2.04 -2.60 -19.32
N LEU A 117 2.87 -2.33 -18.32
CA LEU A 117 2.81 -3.05 -17.04
C LEU A 117 1.45 -2.82 -16.33
N CYS A 118 0.96 -1.57 -16.31
CA CYS A 118 -0.37 -1.26 -15.79
C CYS A 118 -1.46 -2.01 -16.57
N ALA A 119 -1.41 -1.98 -17.90
CA ALA A 119 -2.37 -2.66 -18.75
C ALA A 119 -2.37 -4.18 -18.54
N ILE A 120 -1.21 -4.78 -18.29
CA ILE A 120 -1.09 -6.20 -17.91
C ILE A 120 -1.80 -6.45 -16.59
N CYS A 121 -1.50 -5.65 -15.54
CA CYS A 121 -2.11 -5.80 -14.22
C CYS A 121 -3.64 -5.65 -14.25
N GLU A 122 -4.16 -4.76 -15.09
CA GLU A 122 -5.60 -4.56 -15.26
C GLU A 122 -6.29 -5.71 -16.04
N ALA A 123 -5.54 -6.41 -16.90
CA ALA A 123 -6.08 -7.42 -17.80
C ALA A 123 -6.18 -8.83 -17.18
N VAL A 124 -5.38 -9.12 -16.16
CA VAL A 124 -5.32 -10.47 -15.56
C VAL A 124 -5.83 -10.47 -14.12
N GLU A 125 -6.31 -11.64 -13.68
CA GLU A 125 -6.78 -11.87 -12.31
C GLU A 125 -5.73 -12.54 -11.42
N ILE A 126 -4.65 -13.06 -12.02
CA ILE A 126 -3.55 -13.72 -11.32
C ILE A 126 -2.45 -12.71 -10.94
N PRO A 127 -1.70 -12.96 -9.85
CA PRO A 127 -0.64 -12.07 -9.39
C PRO A 127 0.40 -11.74 -10.46
N VAL A 128 0.80 -10.46 -10.51
CA VAL A 128 1.82 -9.92 -11.41
C VAL A 128 3.07 -9.53 -10.63
N VAL A 129 4.21 -10.13 -10.98
CA VAL A 129 5.52 -9.88 -10.36
C VAL A 129 6.42 -9.14 -11.34
N ALA A 130 6.81 -7.92 -11.02
CA ALA A 130 7.74 -7.16 -11.84
C ALA A 130 9.19 -7.65 -11.65
N ILE A 131 9.96 -7.72 -12.73
CA ILE A 131 11.36 -8.17 -12.70
C ILE A 131 12.22 -7.30 -13.65
N GLY A 132 13.51 -7.19 -13.33
CA GLY A 132 14.56 -6.61 -14.16
C GLY A 132 14.96 -5.21 -13.74
N GLY A 133 16.23 -5.06 -13.33
CA GLY A 133 16.84 -3.80 -12.95
C GLY A 133 16.30 -3.12 -11.70
N ILE A 134 15.49 -3.82 -10.89
CA ILE A 134 14.86 -3.25 -9.71
C ILE A 134 15.85 -3.08 -8.57
N THR A 135 15.91 -1.87 -8.01
CA THR A 135 16.72 -1.48 -6.84
C THR A 135 15.84 -0.82 -5.77
N ALA A 136 16.36 -0.65 -4.56
CA ALA A 136 15.65 0.04 -3.49
C ALA A 136 15.39 1.54 -3.79
N GLU A 137 16.10 2.11 -4.74
CA GLU A 137 15.99 3.51 -5.17
C GLU A 137 14.86 3.69 -6.20
N ASN A 138 14.76 2.77 -7.20
CA ASN A 138 13.81 2.91 -8.30
C ASN A 138 12.48 2.16 -8.08
N ILE A 139 12.40 1.25 -7.12
CA ILE A 139 11.19 0.45 -6.86
C ILE A 139 9.92 1.30 -6.63
N LYS A 140 10.07 2.51 -6.10
CA LYS A 140 8.95 3.45 -5.88
C LYS A 140 8.28 3.89 -7.19
N GLU A 141 8.98 3.83 -8.31
CA GLU A 141 8.42 4.15 -9.63
C GLU A 141 7.35 3.13 -10.07
N LEU A 142 7.38 1.93 -9.46
CA LEU A 142 6.39 0.88 -9.69
C LEU A 142 5.12 1.04 -8.83
N THR A 143 5.09 2.00 -7.90
CA THR A 143 3.90 2.28 -7.09
C THR A 143 2.73 2.70 -7.99
N GLY A 144 1.55 2.13 -7.73
CA GLY A 144 0.33 2.41 -8.49
C GLY A 144 0.23 1.70 -9.85
N THR A 145 1.15 0.78 -10.17
CA THR A 145 1.06 -0.03 -11.41
C THR A 145 0.13 -1.23 -11.29
N GLY A 146 -0.27 -1.60 -10.07
CA GLY A 146 -1.11 -2.78 -9.82
C GLY A 146 -0.35 -4.09 -9.65
N ILE A 147 1.00 -4.07 -9.60
CA ILE A 147 1.79 -5.29 -9.35
C ILE A 147 1.62 -5.79 -7.92
N ASP A 148 1.68 -7.11 -7.74
CA ASP A 148 1.58 -7.80 -6.44
C ASP A 148 2.94 -8.01 -5.78
N GLY A 149 4.04 -7.90 -6.55
CA GLY A 149 5.38 -8.09 -6.02
C GLY A 149 6.50 -7.77 -7.00
N VAL A 150 7.73 -7.95 -6.50
CA VAL A 150 8.94 -7.79 -7.32
C VAL A 150 9.89 -8.98 -7.17
N ALA A 151 10.55 -9.34 -8.26
CA ALA A 151 11.68 -10.27 -8.25
C ALA A 151 13.00 -9.51 -8.40
N VAL A 152 13.88 -9.67 -7.41
CA VAL A 152 15.14 -8.93 -7.32
C VAL A 152 16.31 -9.91 -7.21
N VAL A 153 17.34 -9.72 -8.02
CA VAL A 153 18.59 -10.48 -7.97
C VAL A 153 19.76 -9.57 -7.59
N SER A 154 20.30 -8.81 -8.53
CA SER A 154 21.48 -7.98 -8.31
C SER A 154 21.28 -6.92 -7.22
N GLY A 155 20.12 -6.29 -7.17
CA GLY A 155 19.78 -5.29 -6.16
C GLY A 155 19.81 -5.81 -4.72
N LEU A 156 19.60 -7.14 -4.54
CA LEU A 156 19.68 -7.79 -3.23
C LEU A 156 21.07 -8.40 -2.97
N PHE A 157 21.58 -9.21 -3.93
CA PHE A 157 22.81 -9.97 -3.71
C PHE A 157 24.07 -9.13 -3.67
N ALA A 158 24.10 -7.96 -4.34
CA ALA A 158 25.19 -7.01 -4.27
C ALA A 158 25.25 -6.20 -2.95
N ALA A 159 24.16 -6.20 -2.17
CA ALA A 159 24.10 -5.47 -0.92
C ALA A 159 25.00 -6.11 0.16
N LYS A 160 25.72 -5.27 0.93
CA LYS A 160 26.53 -5.71 2.08
C LYS A 160 25.66 -6.26 3.19
N ASP A 161 24.57 -5.57 3.51
CA ASP A 161 23.54 -5.99 4.48
C ASP A 161 22.27 -6.42 3.74
N LYS A 162 22.14 -7.72 3.48
CA LYS A 162 21.00 -8.30 2.77
C LYS A 162 19.69 -8.21 3.57
N PRO A 163 19.67 -8.50 4.89
CA PRO A 163 18.49 -8.29 5.73
C PRO A 163 17.94 -6.87 5.68
N GLU A 164 18.81 -5.86 5.78
CA GLU A 164 18.39 -4.46 5.67
C GLU A 164 17.87 -4.14 4.27
N MET A 165 18.52 -4.64 3.23
CA MET A 165 18.04 -4.45 1.87
C MET A 165 16.65 -5.05 1.64
N VAL A 166 16.38 -6.25 2.18
CA VAL A 166 15.04 -6.85 2.13
C VAL A 166 14.02 -5.96 2.85
N ARG A 167 14.35 -5.42 4.04
CA ARG A 167 13.45 -4.48 4.73
C ARG A 167 13.15 -3.24 3.89
N ARG A 168 14.14 -2.67 3.20
CA ARG A 168 13.95 -1.52 2.30
C ARG A 168 13.00 -1.84 1.14
N PHE A 169 13.14 -3.02 0.52
CA PHE A 169 12.22 -3.47 -0.53
C PHE A 169 10.79 -3.65 0.00
N LEU A 170 10.62 -4.30 1.15
CA LEU A 170 9.28 -4.50 1.75
C LEU A 170 8.62 -3.16 2.11
N LYS A 171 9.37 -2.23 2.70
CA LYS A 171 8.87 -0.90 3.06
C LYS A 171 8.38 -0.11 1.85
N ALA A 172 8.94 -0.35 0.65
CA ALA A 172 8.50 0.32 -0.57
C ALA A 172 7.10 -0.13 -1.04
N PHE A 173 6.67 -1.34 -0.65
CA PHE A 173 5.32 -1.88 -0.90
C PHE A 173 4.38 -1.75 0.30
N GLU A 174 4.88 -1.24 1.42
CA GLU A 174 4.05 -1.05 2.59
C GLU A 174 3.01 0.05 2.31
N MET A 175 1.74 -0.34 2.34
CA MET A 175 0.64 0.61 2.17
C MET A 175 0.68 1.62 3.30
N LYS A 176 0.71 2.91 2.98
CA LYS A 176 0.66 3.97 3.98
C LYS A 176 -0.65 3.95 4.73
N LYS A 177 -0.59 4.14 6.03
CA LYS A 177 -1.72 4.09 6.96
C LYS A 177 -2.03 5.51 7.42
N VAL A 178 -3.23 5.96 7.20
CA VAL A 178 -3.67 7.30 7.58
C VAL A 178 -4.92 7.22 8.45
N LEU A 179 -4.88 7.93 9.58
CA LEU A 179 -6.01 8.07 10.48
C LEU A 179 -6.75 9.38 10.17
N THR A 180 -8.07 9.32 9.93
CA THR A 180 -8.91 10.50 10.02
C THR A 180 -9.59 10.57 11.39
N ILE A 181 -9.51 11.74 12.03
CA ILE A 181 -10.17 12.08 13.29
C ILE A 181 -11.19 13.16 12.97
N ALA A 182 -12.46 12.80 12.82
CA ALA A 182 -13.50 13.74 12.36
C ALA A 182 -14.92 13.23 12.68
N GLY A 183 -15.89 14.08 12.41
CA GLY A 183 -17.29 13.69 12.39
C GLY A 183 -17.66 12.81 11.19
N SER A 184 -18.74 12.07 11.35
CA SER A 184 -19.34 11.24 10.30
C SER A 184 -20.36 12.05 9.50
N ASP A 185 -20.38 11.92 8.18
CA ASP A 185 -21.46 12.37 7.29
C ASP A 185 -22.16 11.16 6.69
N CYS A 186 -23.38 10.86 7.15
CA CYS A 186 -24.12 9.68 6.69
C CYS A 186 -24.48 9.74 5.19
N SER A 187 -24.48 10.92 4.56
CA SER A 187 -24.66 11.07 3.11
C SER A 187 -23.40 10.75 2.31
N GLY A 188 -22.24 10.70 2.96
CA GLY A 188 -20.97 10.27 2.38
C GLY A 188 -20.23 11.33 1.56
N GLY A 189 -20.65 12.60 1.62
CA GLY A 189 -20.05 13.71 0.87
C GLY A 189 -18.97 14.49 1.62
N ALA A 190 -18.89 14.32 2.94
CA ALA A 190 -17.95 14.99 3.84
C ALA A 190 -17.47 14.04 4.95
N GLY A 191 -16.78 14.57 5.96
CA GLY A 191 -16.35 13.87 7.16
C GLY A 191 -15.51 12.64 6.87
N ILE A 192 -15.53 11.68 7.81
CA ILE A 192 -14.75 10.45 7.69
C ILE A 192 -15.06 9.66 6.42
N GLN A 193 -16.27 9.71 5.90
CA GLN A 193 -16.67 8.98 4.69
C GLN A 193 -15.98 9.52 3.45
N ALA A 194 -15.89 10.84 3.30
CA ALA A 194 -15.15 11.47 2.20
C ALA A 194 -13.64 11.21 2.34
N ASP A 195 -13.11 11.31 3.55
CA ASP A 195 -11.70 11.05 3.85
C ASP A 195 -11.31 9.61 3.49
N LEU A 196 -12.08 8.61 3.95
CA LEU A 196 -11.82 7.19 3.67
C LEU A 196 -11.91 6.85 2.19
N LYS A 197 -12.89 7.42 1.45
CA LYS A 197 -12.99 7.27 -0.01
C LYS A 197 -11.77 7.86 -0.71
N THR A 198 -11.32 9.04 -0.28
CA THR A 198 -10.13 9.70 -0.82
C THR A 198 -8.87 8.88 -0.56
N MET A 199 -8.70 8.37 0.67
CA MET A 199 -7.57 7.51 1.03
C MET A 199 -7.56 6.24 0.19
N ALA A 200 -8.70 5.55 0.06
CA ALA A 200 -8.82 4.34 -0.76
C ALA A 200 -8.50 4.62 -2.24
N ALA A 201 -9.02 5.71 -2.81
CA ALA A 201 -8.73 6.11 -4.20
C ALA A 201 -7.25 6.44 -4.46
N ASN A 202 -6.50 6.78 -3.40
CA ASN A 202 -5.06 7.06 -3.46
C ASN A 202 -4.19 5.87 -3.00
N GLY A 203 -4.76 4.67 -2.84
CA GLY A 203 -4.02 3.47 -2.43
C GLY A 203 -3.48 3.54 -0.99
N VAL A 204 -4.17 4.25 -0.11
CA VAL A 204 -3.80 4.45 1.29
C VAL A 204 -4.75 3.65 2.18
N TYR A 205 -4.22 2.96 3.18
CA TYR A 205 -5.04 2.31 4.20
C TYR A 205 -5.64 3.36 5.15
N GLY A 206 -6.93 3.63 4.99
CA GLY A 206 -7.66 4.61 5.78
C GLY A 206 -8.24 4.00 7.05
N MET A 207 -7.98 4.64 8.18
CA MET A 207 -8.59 4.35 9.48
C MET A 207 -9.37 5.56 9.95
N SER A 208 -10.34 5.39 10.85
CA SER A 208 -11.15 6.50 11.36
C SER A 208 -11.38 6.41 12.87
N ALA A 209 -11.23 7.56 13.54
CA ALA A 209 -11.75 7.81 14.88
C ALA A 209 -12.91 8.81 14.76
N VAL A 210 -14.10 8.36 15.10
CA VAL A 210 -15.34 9.12 14.90
C VAL A 210 -15.60 10.02 16.11
N MET A 211 -15.69 11.33 15.89
CA MET A 211 -15.88 12.32 16.95
C MET A 211 -17.33 12.75 17.13
N ALA A 212 -18.13 12.62 16.09
CA ALA A 212 -19.58 12.83 16.15
C ALA A 212 -20.28 12.07 15.02
N LEU A 213 -21.52 11.65 15.25
CA LEU A 213 -22.41 11.14 14.20
C LEU A 213 -23.34 12.26 13.78
N THR A 214 -23.57 12.44 12.47
CA THR A 214 -24.53 13.40 11.98
C THR A 214 -25.68 12.73 11.23
N ALA A 215 -26.89 13.22 11.44
CA ALA A 215 -28.01 13.03 10.52
C ALA A 215 -27.95 14.18 9.51
N GLN A 216 -27.35 13.92 8.35
CA GLN A 216 -26.99 14.94 7.35
C GLN A 216 -27.31 14.46 5.94
N ASN A 217 -27.62 15.43 5.08
CA ASN A 217 -27.77 15.25 3.64
C ASN A 217 -27.30 16.50 2.87
N THR A 218 -27.50 16.54 1.56
CA THR A 218 -27.09 17.66 0.72
C THR A 218 -27.80 18.99 1.02
N THR A 219 -28.87 18.98 1.80
CA THR A 219 -29.62 20.18 2.18
C THR A 219 -29.27 20.71 3.56
N GLY A 220 -28.55 19.96 4.39
CA GLY A 220 -28.09 20.41 5.70
C GLY A 220 -27.94 19.30 6.75
N VAL A 221 -27.62 19.72 7.98
CA VAL A 221 -27.45 18.87 9.15
C VAL A 221 -28.72 18.95 10.00
N GLN A 222 -29.42 17.84 10.19
CA GLN A 222 -30.67 17.74 10.94
C GLN A 222 -30.45 17.32 12.39
N GLY A 223 -29.32 16.66 12.70
CA GLY A 223 -28.99 16.24 14.05
C GLY A 223 -27.52 15.87 14.19
N ILE A 224 -27.00 16.04 15.41
CA ILE A 224 -25.63 15.71 15.78
C ILE A 224 -25.67 14.91 17.08
N MET A 225 -24.96 13.77 17.11
CA MET A 225 -24.70 12.99 18.31
C MET A 225 -23.20 13.00 18.55
N GLU A 226 -22.74 13.67 19.60
CA GLU A 226 -21.34 13.70 19.98
C GLU A 226 -20.89 12.39 20.63
N VAL A 227 -19.64 12.02 20.41
CA VAL A 227 -18.96 10.96 21.13
C VAL A 227 -18.41 11.55 22.43
N THR A 228 -18.39 10.78 23.53
CA THR A 228 -17.78 11.26 24.76
C THR A 228 -16.27 11.43 24.62
N PRO A 229 -15.65 12.40 25.33
CA PRO A 229 -14.19 12.59 25.29
C PRO A 229 -13.41 11.30 25.62
N GLU A 230 -13.88 10.52 26.60
CA GLU A 230 -13.25 9.25 26.97
C GLU A 230 -13.28 8.25 25.79
N PHE A 231 -14.42 8.13 25.10
CA PHE A 231 -14.54 7.21 24.00
C PHE A 231 -13.76 7.68 22.75
N ALA A 232 -13.66 9.00 22.53
CA ALA A 232 -12.79 9.56 21.51
C ALA A 232 -11.31 9.16 21.76
N GLY A 233 -10.85 9.29 23.01
CA GLY A 233 -9.52 8.82 23.42
C GLY A 233 -9.31 7.32 23.20
N GLN A 234 -10.28 6.49 23.59
CA GLN A 234 -10.22 5.02 23.42
C GLN A 234 -10.12 4.59 21.95
N GLN A 235 -10.80 5.27 21.02
CA GLN A 235 -10.67 5.00 19.59
C GLN A 235 -9.25 5.28 19.10
N ILE A 236 -8.66 6.40 19.51
CA ILE A 236 -7.28 6.77 19.16
C ILE A 236 -6.30 5.76 19.76
N ASP A 237 -6.45 5.41 21.03
CA ASP A 237 -5.61 4.41 21.71
C ASP A 237 -5.64 3.06 20.99
N SER A 238 -6.82 2.58 20.63
CA SER A 238 -7.00 1.30 19.93
C SER A 238 -6.25 1.26 18.60
N ILE A 239 -6.21 2.39 17.87
CA ILE A 239 -5.51 2.49 16.59
C ILE A 239 -4.00 2.59 16.78
N PHE A 240 -3.54 3.49 17.66
CA PHE A 240 -2.11 3.74 17.82
C PHE A 240 -1.34 2.58 18.48
N THR A 241 -2.02 1.79 19.31
CA THR A 241 -1.41 0.62 19.99
C THR A 241 -1.31 -0.62 19.11
N ASP A 242 -2.04 -0.70 18.00
CA ASP A 242 -2.02 -1.84 17.07
C ASP A 242 -1.53 -1.42 15.67
N ILE A 243 -2.30 -0.58 14.97
CA ILE A 243 -2.02 -0.16 13.60
C ILE A 243 -1.56 1.30 13.59
N ARG A 244 -0.35 1.58 14.10
CA ARG A 244 0.17 2.95 14.17
C ARG A 244 0.06 3.67 12.82
N PRO A 245 -0.61 4.86 12.75
CA PRO A 245 -0.71 5.65 11.53
C PRO A 245 0.65 6.23 11.10
N ASP A 246 0.87 6.35 9.78
CA ASP A 246 1.98 7.12 9.20
C ASP A 246 1.65 8.62 9.13
N ALA A 247 0.35 8.99 9.11
CA ALA A 247 -0.12 10.37 9.10
C ALA A 247 -1.51 10.46 9.72
N VAL A 248 -1.89 11.67 10.15
CA VAL A 248 -3.21 11.95 10.75
C VAL A 248 -3.85 13.13 10.04
N LYS A 249 -5.12 12.98 9.61
CA LYS A 249 -5.97 14.09 9.17
C LYS A 249 -6.98 14.40 10.27
N ILE A 250 -7.07 15.64 10.68
CA ILE A 250 -8.09 16.11 11.63
C ILE A 250 -9.11 16.95 10.85
N GLY A 251 -10.38 16.60 10.99
CA GLY A 251 -11.49 17.36 10.43
C GLY A 251 -12.32 18.04 11.51
N MET A 252 -13.67 17.99 11.39
CA MET A 252 -14.57 18.62 12.32
C MET A 252 -14.50 17.99 13.73
N LEU A 253 -14.20 18.83 14.71
CA LEU A 253 -14.28 18.56 16.15
C LEU A 253 -15.26 19.56 16.78
N SER A 254 -16.25 19.07 17.51
CA SER A 254 -17.40 19.89 17.95
C SER A 254 -17.15 20.68 19.22
N SER A 255 -16.37 20.16 20.17
CA SER A 255 -16.21 20.72 21.52
C SER A 255 -14.74 20.87 21.94
N GLY A 256 -14.49 21.80 22.88
CA GLY A 256 -13.15 22.01 23.46
C GLY A 256 -12.64 20.77 24.19
N GLU A 257 -13.50 20.00 24.84
CA GLU A 257 -13.12 18.77 25.56
C GLU A 257 -12.61 17.68 24.60
N ILE A 258 -13.29 17.47 23.46
CA ILE A 258 -12.82 16.53 22.42
C ILE A 258 -11.49 17.01 21.83
N ILE A 259 -11.35 18.32 21.54
CA ILE A 259 -10.10 18.90 21.05
C ILE A 259 -8.95 18.63 22.02
N HIS A 260 -9.20 18.82 23.31
CA HIS A 260 -8.21 18.58 24.35
C HIS A 260 -7.73 17.12 24.35
N VAL A 261 -8.67 16.16 24.39
CA VAL A 261 -8.34 14.72 24.38
C VAL A 261 -7.59 14.32 23.12
N VAL A 262 -8.01 14.80 21.94
CA VAL A 262 -7.32 14.54 20.67
C VAL A 262 -5.89 15.07 20.74
N ALA A 263 -5.68 16.31 21.22
CA ALA A 263 -4.36 16.92 21.33
C ALA A 263 -3.46 16.16 22.32
N GLU A 264 -3.99 15.73 23.47
CA GLU A 264 -3.24 14.91 24.43
C GLU A 264 -2.81 13.57 23.84
N LYS A 265 -3.74 12.85 23.18
CA LYS A 265 -3.43 11.55 22.55
C LYS A 265 -2.41 11.68 21.43
N LEU A 266 -2.51 12.69 20.57
CA LEU A 266 -1.52 12.92 19.52
C LEU A 266 -0.11 13.25 20.07
N LYS A 267 -0.02 13.97 21.18
CA LYS A 267 1.25 14.20 21.89
C LYS A 267 1.78 12.93 22.56
N GLU A 268 0.92 12.20 23.27
CA GLU A 268 1.26 10.94 23.96
C GLU A 268 1.90 9.94 22.97
N TYR A 269 1.27 9.76 21.81
CA TYR A 269 1.75 8.85 20.77
C TYR A 269 2.81 9.45 19.85
N GLN A 270 3.21 10.72 20.04
CA GLN A 270 4.14 11.42 19.16
C GLN A 270 3.73 11.24 17.68
N ALA A 271 2.47 11.61 17.39
CA ALA A 271 1.92 11.49 16.03
C ALA A 271 2.66 12.43 15.08
N GLU A 272 2.97 11.93 13.89
CA GLU A 272 3.68 12.67 12.85
C GLU A 272 2.76 12.99 11.68
N HIS A 273 3.14 13.94 10.83
CA HIS A 273 2.42 14.33 9.60
C HIS A 273 0.94 14.64 9.84
N ILE A 274 0.69 15.55 10.75
CA ILE A 274 -0.67 15.97 11.11
C ILE A 274 -1.14 17.07 10.15
N VAL A 275 -2.24 16.80 9.45
CA VAL A 275 -2.97 17.76 8.60
C VAL A 275 -4.27 18.14 9.30
N LEU A 276 -4.44 19.43 9.58
CA LEU A 276 -5.62 19.95 10.26
C LEU A 276 -6.48 20.77 9.29
N ASP A 277 -7.70 20.29 9.07
CA ASP A 277 -8.77 21.01 8.37
C ASP A 277 -9.67 21.67 9.44
N PRO A 278 -9.57 22.99 9.65
CA PRO A 278 -10.25 23.66 10.75
C PRO A 278 -11.72 23.94 10.41
N VAL A 279 -12.51 22.90 10.24
CA VAL A 279 -13.92 22.99 9.87
C VAL A 279 -14.73 23.71 10.93
N MET A 280 -15.13 24.96 10.65
CA MET A 280 -15.86 25.82 11.58
C MET A 280 -17.31 26.06 11.16
N VAL A 281 -17.56 26.05 9.85
CA VAL A 281 -18.88 26.34 9.26
C VAL A 281 -19.18 25.31 8.19
N SER A 282 -20.40 24.76 8.20
CA SER A 282 -20.88 23.88 7.14
C SER A 282 -21.02 24.63 5.83
N THR A 283 -21.02 23.90 4.72
CA THR A 283 -21.32 24.46 3.38
C THR A 283 -22.67 25.19 3.31
N SER A 284 -23.60 24.83 4.19
CA SER A 284 -24.92 25.47 4.35
C SER A 284 -24.91 26.69 5.30
N GLY A 285 -23.72 27.10 5.82
CA GLY A 285 -23.58 28.29 6.68
C GLY A 285 -23.86 28.05 8.16
N HIS A 286 -24.11 26.81 8.59
CA HIS A 286 -24.30 26.49 10.01
C HIS A 286 -22.96 26.42 10.72
N ARG A 287 -22.86 27.11 11.87
CA ARG A 287 -21.67 27.00 12.74
C ARG A 287 -21.61 25.60 13.34
N LEU A 288 -20.50 24.91 13.10
CA LEU A 288 -20.25 23.53 13.54
C LEU A 288 -19.38 23.44 14.78
N ILE A 289 -18.75 24.53 15.17
CA ILE A 289 -17.82 24.62 16.30
C ILE A 289 -18.35 25.57 17.38
N GLN A 290 -18.20 25.19 18.64
CA GLN A 290 -18.51 26.07 19.77
C GLN A 290 -17.43 27.15 19.93
N LYS A 291 -17.76 28.29 20.63
CA LYS A 291 -16.81 29.41 20.75
C LYS A 291 -15.55 29.06 21.53
N ASP A 292 -15.68 28.22 22.55
CA ASP A 292 -14.57 27.73 23.39
C ASP A 292 -13.68 26.76 22.60
N ALA A 293 -14.27 25.95 21.73
CA ALA A 293 -13.54 25.01 20.88
C ALA A 293 -12.63 25.70 19.86
N GLU A 294 -12.97 26.90 19.36
CA GLU A 294 -12.09 27.69 18.49
C GLU A 294 -10.77 28.05 19.17
N GLN A 295 -10.84 28.46 20.44
CA GLN A 295 -9.62 28.79 21.21
C GLN A 295 -8.79 27.55 21.51
N SER A 296 -9.42 26.44 21.88
CA SER A 296 -8.72 25.17 22.09
C SER A 296 -8.05 24.68 20.80
N LEU A 297 -8.71 24.80 19.65
CA LEU A 297 -8.15 24.44 18.34
C LEU A 297 -6.84 25.22 18.07
N LYS A 298 -6.85 26.54 18.24
CA LYS A 298 -5.68 27.40 18.03
C LYS A 298 -4.55 27.11 19.02
N LYS A 299 -4.89 26.84 20.27
CA LYS A 299 -3.91 26.68 21.36
C LYS A 299 -3.31 25.27 21.39
N GLU A 300 -4.11 24.23 21.09
CA GLU A 300 -3.75 22.85 21.37
C GLU A 300 -3.42 22.03 20.12
N LEU A 301 -4.14 22.22 19.00
CA LEU A 301 -3.94 21.46 17.78
C LEU A 301 -3.11 22.16 16.70
N PHE A 302 -3.22 23.49 16.56
CA PHE A 302 -2.39 24.22 15.59
C PHE A 302 -0.90 24.00 15.78
N PRO A 303 -0.36 24.01 17.03
CA PRO A 303 1.06 23.75 17.25
C PRO A 303 1.51 22.33 16.90
N LEU A 304 0.59 21.37 16.76
CA LEU A 304 0.87 19.98 16.39
C LEU A 304 0.77 19.75 14.89
N ALA A 305 0.05 20.60 14.17
CA ALA A 305 -0.21 20.44 12.75
C ALA A 305 1.00 20.87 11.92
N GLU A 306 1.41 20.00 10.99
CA GLU A 306 2.39 20.31 9.95
C GLU A 306 1.77 21.16 8.83
N LEU A 307 0.48 20.96 8.57
CA LEU A 307 -0.29 21.69 7.57
C LEU A 307 -1.68 22.01 8.09
N ILE A 308 -2.14 23.24 7.85
CA ILE A 308 -3.50 23.70 8.13
C ILE A 308 -4.15 24.10 6.81
N THR A 309 -5.38 23.65 6.56
CA THR A 309 -6.07 23.82 5.27
C THR A 309 -7.39 24.59 5.39
N PRO A 310 -7.39 25.85 5.90
CA PRO A 310 -8.62 26.62 6.02
C PRO A 310 -9.13 27.09 4.66
N ASN A 311 -10.44 27.08 4.46
CA ASN A 311 -11.06 27.84 3.38
C ASN A 311 -11.01 29.36 3.67
N ILE A 312 -11.37 30.21 2.68
CA ILE A 312 -11.29 31.69 2.86
C ILE A 312 -12.10 32.17 4.07
N PRO A 313 -13.39 31.82 4.25
CA PRO A 313 -14.14 32.20 5.44
C PRO A 313 -13.52 31.76 6.77
N GLU A 314 -12.96 30.57 6.82
CA GLU A 314 -12.26 30.04 7.99
C GLU A 314 -10.94 30.81 8.25
N ALA A 315 -10.17 31.09 7.21
CA ALA A 315 -8.95 31.88 7.32
C ALA A 315 -9.26 33.31 7.81
N GLU A 316 -10.31 33.94 7.33
CA GLU A 316 -10.78 35.27 7.83
C GLU A 316 -11.17 35.21 9.31
N LEU A 317 -11.93 34.17 9.70
CA LEU A 317 -12.33 33.97 11.10
C LEU A 317 -11.12 33.73 12.02
N LEU A 318 -10.17 32.92 11.55
CA LEU A 318 -8.97 32.57 12.33
C LEU A 318 -8.01 33.71 12.52
N THR A 319 -7.87 34.60 11.53
CA THR A 319 -6.89 35.69 11.51
C THR A 319 -7.50 37.02 11.91
N GLY A 320 -8.83 37.18 11.82
CA GLY A 320 -9.52 38.49 11.95
C GLY A 320 -9.27 39.41 10.76
N MET A 321 -8.71 38.93 9.66
CA MET A 321 -8.42 39.69 8.44
C MET A 321 -9.50 39.44 7.40
N THR A 322 -9.75 40.45 6.54
CA THR A 322 -10.63 40.27 5.37
C THR A 322 -9.79 39.99 4.12
N ILE A 323 -10.08 38.90 3.43
CA ILE A 323 -9.33 38.42 2.25
C ILE A 323 -10.07 38.93 1.00
N GLN A 324 -9.53 39.96 0.32
CA GLN A 324 -10.18 40.58 -0.84
C GLN A 324 -9.74 39.98 -2.21
N SER A 325 -8.63 39.25 -2.25
CA SER A 325 -8.14 38.60 -3.47
C SER A 325 -7.40 37.32 -3.18
N LYS A 326 -7.24 36.46 -4.21
CA LYS A 326 -6.46 35.19 -4.12
C LYS A 326 -4.96 35.37 -4.42
N THR A 327 -4.45 36.61 -4.39
CA THR A 327 -3.02 36.90 -4.62
C THR A 327 -2.27 36.93 -3.32
#